data_5a13726e88521c69d12fca87e1c8289b
#
_entry.id   5a13726e88521c69d12fca87e1c8289b
#
_cell.length_a   1.000
_cell.length_b   1.000
_cell.length_c   1.000
_cell.angle_alpha   90.00
_cell.angle_beta   90.00
_cell.angle_gamma   90.00
#
_symmetry.space_group_name_H-M   'P 1'
#
loop_
_entity.id
_entity.type
_entity.pdbx_description
1 polymer ?
#
loop_
_entity_poly.entity_id
_entity_poly.type
_entity_poly.pdbx_seq_one_letter_code
_entity_poly.pdbx_strand_id
1 'polypeptide(L)'
;MVRKLLCPLLILFTLQPIVLPSSSLFATATEHSHLHSTNAALKQQSATPLKRRRADASLWPGSRFTEAMRSRAVLRGLNFIYRTSLKRRNFEDYGPDFIWCFYTLSVAVRDEKVRRAAHQMGVERARLWRREHRFVPADADAGLISELAYGNDAAESLGLRDERLREQLKQAAPRFKARAYLLFDPLTEPPPNDVPDECDYCGADDNPRGSKVCHVCKHPLQMRTRYDVWYDALITTYVGDRSGITLGAHYVDVLKWLPTLRPYHASRSNDDAEFYDTVYAITHIVYTLNNYSQYRLSPQLLSQEFEFLKVNLKEAIKEKDADMLGEFMDTLRAFGLTTNDPIIRKGMEYYLAHQNRDGSWGNMREKDIYQRYHPTWNAVAGLSEYAWASEGLSFPELKPLLQQWAEGRATSNH
;
A
#
# COMPACT_ATOMS: atom_id res chain seq x y z
N MET A 1 -14.30 16.42 -9.09
CA MET A 1 -14.33 16.13 -7.64
C MET A 1 -13.61 14.80 -7.46
N VAL A 2 -12.40 14.81 -6.94
CA VAL A 2 -11.60 13.60 -6.77
C VAL A 2 -12.09 12.92 -5.50
N ARG A 3 -12.59 11.69 -5.63
CA ARG A 3 -12.96 10.84 -4.50
C ARG A 3 -11.77 10.73 -3.54
N LYS A 4 -12.01 10.90 -2.26
CA LYS A 4 -11.10 10.43 -1.22
C LYS A 4 -11.19 8.90 -1.24
N LEU A 5 -10.24 8.27 -1.89
CA LEU A 5 -10.00 6.84 -1.74
C LEU A 5 -9.35 6.66 -0.36
N LEU A 6 -10.18 6.46 0.64
CA LEU A 6 -9.75 6.04 1.95
C LEU A 6 -9.39 4.56 1.85
N CYS A 7 -8.14 4.24 2.14
CA CYS A 7 -7.81 2.90 2.59
C CYS A 7 -8.71 2.60 3.80
N PRO A 8 -9.35 1.43 3.94
CA PRO A 8 -10.44 1.18 4.89
C PRO A 8 -10.03 1.17 6.37
N LEU A 9 -8.94 1.80 6.73
CA LEU A 9 -8.34 1.79 8.07
C LEU A 9 -8.33 3.16 8.74
N LEU A 10 -9.24 4.07 8.40
CA LEU A 10 -9.30 5.37 9.06
C LEU A 10 -10.65 5.61 9.72
N ILE A 11 -10.77 5.11 10.95
CA ILE A 11 -11.76 5.59 11.92
C ILE A 11 -11.08 6.70 12.72
N LEU A 12 -11.44 7.94 12.46
CA LEU A 12 -11.02 9.11 13.22
C LEU A 12 -11.73 9.14 14.57
N PHE A 13 -11.04 8.72 15.64
CA PHE A 13 -11.46 9.06 16.98
C PHE A 13 -10.97 10.45 17.37
N THR A 14 -11.90 11.38 17.56
CA THR A 14 -11.65 12.65 18.25
C THR A 14 -11.44 12.38 19.75
N LEU A 15 -10.19 12.19 20.17
CA LEU A 15 -9.84 12.20 21.60
C LEU A 15 -9.82 13.65 22.11
N GLN A 16 -10.70 13.95 23.06
CA GLN A 16 -10.62 15.18 23.85
C GLN A 16 -9.32 15.18 24.65
N PRO A 17 -8.66 16.33 24.80
CA PRO A 17 -7.39 16.41 25.49
C PRO A 17 -7.57 16.28 27.01
N ILE A 18 -7.00 15.23 27.61
CA ILE A 18 -6.80 15.15 29.06
C ILE A 18 -5.56 15.99 29.39
N VAL A 19 -5.77 17.08 30.07
CA VAL A 19 -4.71 17.93 30.64
C VAL A 19 -4.10 17.23 31.83
N LEU A 20 -2.82 16.87 31.79
CA LEU A 20 -2.02 16.48 32.96
C LEU A 20 -0.89 17.50 33.18
N PRO A 21 -0.58 17.81 34.46
CA PRO A 21 0.30 18.92 34.79
C PRO A 21 1.79 18.60 34.62
N SER A 22 2.51 19.63 34.22
CA SER A 22 3.96 19.70 34.11
C SER A 22 4.66 19.52 35.46
N SER A 23 5.69 18.70 35.51
CA SER A 23 6.76 18.80 36.52
C SER A 23 8.12 18.71 35.83
N SER A 24 8.81 19.83 35.93
CA SER A 24 10.21 20.03 35.56
C SER A 24 11.15 19.30 36.52
N LEU A 25 12.21 18.68 36.00
CA LEU A 25 13.47 18.50 36.74
C LEU A 25 14.64 18.41 35.72
N PHE A 26 15.52 19.39 35.83
CA PHE A 26 16.85 19.47 35.20
C PHE A 26 17.80 18.44 35.82
N ALA A 27 18.64 17.83 34.99
CA ALA A 27 19.98 17.40 35.41
C ALA A 27 20.91 17.35 34.20
N THR A 28 21.89 18.20 34.24
CA THR A 28 23.09 18.29 33.39
C THR A 28 24.09 17.21 33.78
N ALA A 29 24.71 16.55 32.82
CA ALA A 29 26.01 15.93 33.01
C ALA A 29 26.82 16.02 31.70
N THR A 30 27.84 16.82 31.75
CA THR A 30 28.97 16.96 30.82
C THR A 30 29.97 15.86 31.12
N GLU A 31 30.41 15.08 30.15
CA GLU A 31 31.71 14.40 30.20
C GLU A 31 32.43 14.49 28.84
N HIS A 32 33.54 15.18 28.89
CA HIS A 32 34.59 15.20 27.86
C HIS A 32 35.41 13.92 27.93
N SER A 33 35.63 13.29 26.79
CA SER A 33 36.81 12.45 26.63
C SER A 33 37.45 12.66 25.28
N HIS A 34 38.69 13.17 25.34
CA HIS A 34 39.66 13.26 24.22
C HIS A 34 40.03 11.88 23.72
N LEU A 35 40.00 11.68 22.42
CA LEU A 35 40.74 10.60 21.79
C LEU A 35 41.52 11.12 20.57
N HIS A 36 42.79 10.79 20.60
CA HIS A 36 43.87 11.21 19.71
C HIS A 36 43.62 10.90 18.22
N SER A 37 43.96 11.89 17.43
CA SER A 37 44.23 11.83 15.99
C SER A 37 45.35 10.84 15.68
N THR A 38 45.05 9.84 14.85
CA THR A 38 46.06 9.15 14.04
C THR A 38 45.71 9.33 12.58
N ASN A 39 46.45 10.22 11.94
CA ASN A 39 46.48 10.37 10.49
C ASN A 39 47.06 9.09 9.86
N ALA A 40 46.22 8.26 9.29
CA ALA A 40 46.59 7.27 8.30
C ALA A 40 46.08 7.70 6.94
N ALA A 41 46.96 8.13 6.08
CA ALA A 41 46.74 8.46 4.70
C ALA A 41 46.21 7.23 3.95
N LEU A 42 44.88 7.07 3.89
CA LEU A 42 44.21 6.15 2.98
C LEU A 42 44.22 6.77 1.58
N LYS A 43 45.13 6.26 0.75
CA LYS A 43 45.17 6.49 -0.70
C LYS A 43 43.73 6.34 -1.23
N GLN A 44 43.20 7.43 -1.79
CA GLN A 44 42.02 7.40 -2.64
C GLN A 44 42.26 6.42 -3.79
N GLN A 45 41.82 5.18 -3.62
CA GLN A 45 41.62 4.32 -4.77
C GLN A 45 40.47 4.92 -5.57
N SER A 46 40.79 5.43 -6.75
CA SER A 46 39.87 5.94 -7.74
C SER A 46 38.72 4.92 -7.93
N ALA A 47 37.52 5.34 -7.63
CA ALA A 47 36.32 4.54 -7.89
C ALA A 47 36.32 4.07 -9.35
N THR A 48 36.36 2.76 -9.51
CA THR A 48 36.49 2.02 -10.76
C THR A 48 35.61 2.63 -11.88
N PRO A 49 36.14 2.81 -13.11
CA PRO A 49 35.43 3.42 -14.23
C PRO A 49 34.11 2.75 -14.60
N LEU A 50 33.92 1.49 -14.23
CA LEU A 50 32.68 0.71 -14.46
C LEU A 50 31.47 1.22 -13.69
N LYS A 51 31.61 1.68 -12.44
CA LYS A 51 30.47 2.20 -11.66
C LYS A 51 29.97 3.55 -12.16
N ARG A 52 30.89 4.40 -12.64
CA ARG A 52 30.55 5.72 -13.22
C ARG A 52 29.85 5.58 -14.58
N ARG A 53 30.34 4.66 -15.45
CA ARG A 53 29.71 4.37 -16.75
C ARG A 53 28.27 3.86 -16.64
N ARG A 54 27.92 3.12 -15.59
CA ARG A 54 26.56 2.59 -15.39
C ARG A 54 25.57 3.67 -14.94
N ALA A 55 26.01 4.66 -14.18
CA ALA A 55 25.15 5.76 -13.69
C ALA A 55 24.74 6.71 -14.83
N ASP A 56 25.57 6.90 -15.83
CA ASP A 56 25.32 7.79 -16.96
C ASP A 56 24.66 7.07 -18.15
N ALA A 57 24.41 5.76 -18.06
CA ALA A 57 23.79 5.00 -19.13
C ALA A 57 22.31 5.42 -19.28
N SER A 58 21.87 5.61 -20.52
CA SER A 58 20.47 5.80 -20.84
C SER A 58 19.64 4.60 -20.40
N LEU A 59 18.43 4.82 -19.90
CA LEU A 59 17.52 3.76 -19.44
C LEU A 59 17.15 2.77 -20.55
N TRP A 60 17.09 3.26 -21.79
CA TRP A 60 16.92 2.47 -23.03
C TRP A 60 17.50 3.23 -24.23
N PRO A 61 17.71 2.60 -25.35
CA PRO A 61 18.21 3.27 -26.57
C PRO A 61 17.34 4.47 -26.95
N GLY A 62 17.96 5.65 -27.07
CA GLY A 62 17.28 6.90 -27.41
C GLY A 62 16.59 7.63 -26.24
N SER A 63 16.64 7.08 -25.03
CA SER A 63 16.11 7.77 -23.84
C SER A 63 16.99 8.96 -23.47
N ARG A 64 16.36 10.10 -23.15
CA ARG A 64 17.02 11.25 -22.50
C ARG A 64 17.25 11.06 -21.00
N PHE A 65 16.61 10.06 -20.42
CA PHE A 65 16.71 9.74 -18.99
C PHE A 65 17.78 8.69 -18.75
N THR A 66 18.49 8.82 -17.64
CA THR A 66 19.58 7.93 -17.23
C THR A 66 19.26 7.20 -15.94
N GLU A 67 20.02 6.15 -15.64
CA GLU A 67 19.96 5.44 -14.37
C GLU A 67 20.19 6.38 -13.17
N ALA A 68 21.09 7.35 -13.29
CA ALA A 68 21.31 8.33 -12.22
C ALA A 68 20.10 9.22 -12.00
N MET A 69 19.39 9.60 -13.06
CA MET A 69 18.14 10.40 -12.94
C MET A 69 17.05 9.57 -12.28
N ARG A 70 16.85 8.33 -12.69
CA ARG A 70 15.88 7.41 -12.09
C ARG A 70 16.16 7.19 -10.60
N SER A 71 17.38 6.77 -10.23
CA SER A 71 17.76 6.56 -8.82
C SER A 71 17.59 7.82 -7.97
N ARG A 72 17.91 9.00 -8.53
CA ARG A 72 17.69 10.27 -7.84
C ARG A 72 16.21 10.57 -7.63
N ALA A 73 15.37 10.33 -8.63
CA ALA A 73 13.94 10.54 -8.53
C ALA A 73 13.31 9.63 -7.46
N VAL A 74 13.66 8.34 -7.47
CA VAL A 74 13.20 7.35 -6.49
C VAL A 74 13.61 7.77 -5.07
N LEU A 75 14.89 8.12 -4.85
CA LEU A 75 15.35 8.55 -3.52
C LEU A 75 14.70 9.86 -3.05
N ARG A 76 14.40 10.79 -3.95
CA ARG A 76 13.67 12.02 -3.59
C ARG A 76 12.23 11.71 -3.18
N GLY A 77 11.56 10.80 -3.90
CA GLY A 77 10.21 10.32 -3.54
C GLY A 77 10.20 9.64 -2.18
N LEU A 78 11.10 8.70 -1.96
CA LEU A 78 11.24 8.01 -0.67
C LEU A 78 11.49 9.00 0.49
N ASN A 79 12.36 10.00 0.29
CA ASN A 79 12.60 11.04 1.28
C ASN A 79 11.38 11.95 1.51
N PHE A 80 10.55 12.18 0.50
CA PHE A 80 9.29 12.90 0.68
C PHE A 80 8.34 12.12 1.59
N ILE A 81 8.12 10.83 1.33
CA ILE A 81 7.29 9.95 2.15
C ILE A 81 7.80 9.94 3.60
N TYR A 82 9.11 9.77 3.79
CA TYR A 82 9.70 9.76 5.13
C TYR A 82 9.47 11.08 5.88
N ARG A 83 9.76 12.25 5.26
CA ARG A 83 9.50 13.55 5.90
C ARG A 83 8.02 13.77 6.21
N THR A 84 7.14 13.21 5.40
CA THR A 84 5.69 13.25 5.64
C THR A 84 5.34 12.43 6.87
N SER A 85 5.91 11.24 7.04
CA SER A 85 5.70 10.37 8.20
C SER A 85 6.32 10.91 9.51
N LEU A 86 7.23 11.89 9.46
CA LEU A 86 7.80 12.52 10.66
C LEU A 86 6.82 13.49 11.34
N LYS A 87 5.81 13.97 10.61
CA LYS A 87 4.79 14.84 11.18
C LYS A 87 3.86 14.01 12.05
N ARG A 88 3.74 14.39 13.33
CA ARG A 88 3.01 13.62 14.33
C ARG A 88 1.58 13.27 13.88
N ARG A 89 0.79 14.25 13.46
CA ARG A 89 -0.58 14.03 12.98
C ARG A 89 -0.64 13.05 11.81
N ASN A 90 0.23 13.19 10.81
CA ASN A 90 0.25 12.28 9.67
C ASN A 90 0.57 10.85 10.08
N PHE A 91 1.44 10.70 11.10
CA PHE A 91 1.80 9.37 11.59
C PHE A 91 0.73 8.78 12.52
N GLU A 92 0.01 9.61 13.25
CA GLU A 92 -1.19 9.20 14.00
C GLU A 92 -2.28 8.72 13.04
N ASP A 93 -2.48 9.40 11.91
CA ASP A 93 -3.53 9.08 10.93
C ASP A 93 -3.14 7.89 9.99
N TYR A 94 -1.85 7.73 9.63
CA TYR A 94 -1.39 6.79 8.59
C TYR A 94 -0.14 5.99 8.98
N GLY A 95 0.13 5.83 10.25
CA GLY A 95 1.36 5.17 10.74
C GLY A 95 1.60 3.77 10.18
N PRO A 96 0.64 2.85 10.28
CA PRO A 96 0.76 1.51 9.71
C PRO A 96 1.07 1.51 8.22
N ASP A 97 0.42 2.38 7.45
CA ASP A 97 0.60 2.48 6.01
C ASP A 97 1.99 2.99 5.62
N PHE A 98 2.51 4.02 6.31
CA PHE A 98 3.90 4.44 6.13
C PHE A 98 4.91 3.33 6.43
N ILE A 99 4.69 2.55 7.49
CA ILE A 99 5.58 1.45 7.86
C ILE A 99 5.54 0.38 6.77
N TRP A 100 4.34 0.06 6.28
CA TRP A 100 4.13 -0.90 5.21
C TRP A 100 4.79 -0.46 3.90
N CYS A 101 4.64 0.81 3.52
CA CYS A 101 5.34 1.40 2.38
C CYS A 101 6.87 1.20 2.46
N PHE A 102 7.47 1.53 3.59
CA PHE A 102 8.91 1.35 3.77
C PHE A 102 9.32 -0.13 3.76
N TYR A 103 8.52 -1.01 4.36
CA TYR A 103 8.77 -2.43 4.32
C TYR A 103 8.78 -2.96 2.88
N THR A 104 7.71 -2.71 2.12
CA THR A 104 7.57 -3.23 0.75
C THR A 104 8.71 -2.76 -0.14
N LEU A 105 9.07 -1.49 -0.09
CA LEU A 105 10.21 -0.95 -0.83
C LEU A 105 11.55 -1.55 -0.36
N SER A 106 11.69 -1.87 0.92
CA SER A 106 12.92 -2.46 1.46
C SER A 106 13.16 -3.90 1.02
N VAL A 107 12.12 -4.64 0.66
CA VAL A 107 12.24 -6.04 0.25
C VAL A 107 12.13 -6.23 -1.26
N ALA A 108 11.29 -5.44 -1.93
CA ALA A 108 10.99 -5.62 -3.35
C ALA A 108 11.98 -4.92 -4.29
N VAL A 109 12.51 -3.75 -3.93
CA VAL A 109 13.35 -2.93 -4.82
C VAL A 109 14.75 -3.51 -4.99
N ARG A 110 15.27 -3.51 -6.23
CA ARG A 110 16.61 -4.03 -6.55
C ARG A 110 17.76 -3.10 -6.15
N ASP A 111 17.53 -1.76 -6.18
CA ASP A 111 18.56 -0.77 -5.80
C ASP A 111 18.82 -0.85 -4.30
N GLU A 112 20.04 -1.27 -3.94
CA GLU A 112 20.44 -1.48 -2.56
C GLU A 112 20.45 -0.21 -1.71
N LYS A 113 20.68 0.97 -2.31
CA LYS A 113 20.62 2.24 -1.58
C LYS A 113 19.19 2.55 -1.17
N VAL A 114 18.24 2.33 -2.10
CA VAL A 114 16.80 2.52 -1.83
C VAL A 114 16.35 1.52 -0.78
N ARG A 115 16.69 0.23 -0.92
CA ARG A 115 16.34 -0.81 0.05
C ARG A 115 16.80 -0.48 1.46
N ARG A 116 18.09 -0.15 1.61
CA ARG A 116 18.65 0.20 2.93
C ARG A 116 18.03 1.44 3.52
N ALA A 117 17.82 2.48 2.72
CA ALA A 117 17.17 3.70 3.18
C ALA A 117 15.72 3.41 3.62
N ALA A 118 14.93 2.70 2.80
CA ALA A 118 13.57 2.31 3.15
C ALA A 118 13.52 1.47 4.43
N HIS A 119 14.40 0.47 4.56
CA HIS A 119 14.49 -0.36 5.77
C HIS A 119 14.78 0.48 7.02
N GLN A 120 15.77 1.37 6.97
CA GLN A 120 16.12 2.24 8.11
C GLN A 120 14.95 3.15 8.51
N MET A 121 14.32 3.80 7.53
CA MET A 121 13.14 4.65 7.74
C MET A 121 11.98 3.85 8.33
N GLY A 122 11.70 2.66 7.78
CA GLY A 122 10.64 1.77 8.26
C GLY A 122 10.87 1.31 9.70
N VAL A 123 12.08 0.83 10.02
CA VAL A 123 12.43 0.40 11.39
C VAL A 123 12.28 1.54 12.40
N GLU A 124 12.70 2.76 12.04
CA GLU A 124 12.54 3.93 12.92
C GLU A 124 11.06 4.22 13.18
N ARG A 125 10.21 4.24 12.15
CA ARG A 125 8.77 4.49 12.29
C ARG A 125 8.07 3.36 13.03
N ALA A 126 8.40 2.11 12.72
CA ALA A 126 7.85 0.94 13.41
C ALA A 126 8.21 0.90 14.91
N ARG A 127 9.41 1.33 15.30
CA ARG A 127 9.78 1.49 16.71
C ARG A 127 8.92 2.54 17.42
N LEU A 128 8.60 3.65 16.75
CA LEU A 128 7.68 4.66 17.31
C LEU A 128 6.30 4.06 17.49
N TRP A 129 5.75 3.45 16.43
CA TRP A 129 4.43 2.82 16.48
C TRP A 129 4.32 1.78 17.61
N ARG A 130 5.33 0.91 17.78
CA ARG A 130 5.40 -0.07 18.89
C ARG A 130 5.37 0.56 20.28
N ARG A 131 5.96 1.73 20.46
CA ARG A 131 5.90 2.42 21.77
C ARG A 131 4.51 2.97 22.08
N GLU A 132 3.78 3.37 21.06
CA GLU A 132 2.45 3.97 21.16
C GLU A 132 1.35 2.90 21.23
N HIS A 133 1.55 1.72 20.60
CA HIS A 133 0.58 0.63 20.50
C HIS A 133 1.09 -0.64 21.21
N ARG A 134 1.04 -0.64 22.53
CA ARG A 134 1.59 -1.74 23.36
C ARG A 134 0.57 -2.80 23.74
N PHE A 135 -0.72 -2.54 23.56
CA PHE A 135 -1.81 -3.41 23.94
C PHE A 135 -3.07 -3.07 23.15
N VAL A 136 -3.98 -4.03 23.06
CA VAL A 136 -5.31 -3.82 22.51
C VAL A 136 -6.20 -3.23 23.60
N PRO A 137 -6.82 -2.04 23.42
CA PRO A 137 -7.78 -1.48 24.36
C PRO A 137 -8.95 -2.43 24.59
N ALA A 138 -9.48 -2.44 25.83
CA ALA A 138 -10.58 -3.35 26.17
C ALA A 138 -11.87 -3.05 25.39
N ASP A 139 -12.07 -1.80 25.05
CA ASP A 139 -13.19 -1.24 24.29
C ASP A 139 -12.92 -1.13 22.78
N ALA A 140 -11.78 -1.68 22.29
CA ALA A 140 -11.45 -1.67 20.87
C ALA A 140 -12.58 -2.31 20.05
N ASP A 141 -13.02 -1.60 19.02
CA ASP A 141 -13.94 -2.09 17.99
C ASP A 141 -13.22 -2.88 16.88
N ALA A 142 -13.95 -3.32 15.87
CA ALA A 142 -13.38 -4.09 14.76
C ALA A 142 -12.38 -3.27 13.94
N GLY A 143 -12.66 -1.99 13.73
CA GLY A 143 -11.80 -1.07 12.99
C GLY A 143 -10.43 -0.93 13.66
N LEU A 144 -10.41 -0.59 14.94
CA LEU A 144 -9.17 -0.47 15.71
C LEU A 144 -8.39 -1.79 15.78
N ILE A 145 -9.08 -2.94 15.89
CA ILE A 145 -8.43 -4.25 15.85
C ILE A 145 -7.77 -4.50 14.49
N SER A 146 -8.44 -4.15 13.38
CA SER A 146 -7.86 -4.25 12.03
C SER A 146 -6.64 -3.35 11.87
N GLU A 147 -6.72 -2.10 12.32
CA GLU A 147 -5.61 -1.14 12.27
C GLU A 147 -4.40 -1.63 13.08
N LEU A 148 -4.63 -2.12 14.30
CA LEU A 148 -3.58 -2.69 15.13
C LEU A 148 -2.98 -3.96 14.53
N ALA A 149 -3.78 -4.80 13.89
CA ALA A 149 -3.29 -5.99 13.18
C ALA A 149 -2.42 -5.60 11.99
N TYR A 150 -2.82 -4.59 11.20
CA TYR A 150 -2.05 -4.06 10.08
C TYR A 150 -0.72 -3.45 10.52
N GLY A 151 -0.75 -2.57 11.54
CA GLY A 151 0.47 -1.98 12.10
C GLY A 151 1.39 -3.03 12.75
N ASN A 152 0.82 -4.06 13.38
CA ASN A 152 1.56 -5.19 13.92
C ASN A 152 2.26 -5.98 12.81
N ASP A 153 1.55 -6.34 11.73
CA ASP A 153 2.12 -7.07 10.58
C ASP A 153 3.25 -6.25 9.91
N ALA A 154 3.02 -4.95 9.69
CA ALA A 154 4.02 -4.05 9.12
C ALA A 154 5.30 -3.97 9.99
N ALA A 155 5.15 -3.83 11.31
CA ALA A 155 6.28 -3.77 12.23
C ALA A 155 7.03 -5.10 12.33
N GLU A 156 6.32 -6.24 12.37
CA GLU A 156 6.92 -7.58 12.38
C GLU A 156 7.68 -7.88 11.11
N SER A 157 7.15 -7.45 9.96
CA SER A 157 7.80 -7.57 8.66
C SER A 157 9.15 -6.85 8.61
N LEU A 158 9.34 -5.81 9.43
CA LEU A 158 10.62 -5.12 9.66
C LEU A 158 11.47 -5.71 10.80
N GLY A 159 11.09 -6.87 11.34
CA GLY A 159 11.80 -7.57 12.40
C GLY A 159 11.49 -7.11 13.82
N LEU A 160 10.50 -6.25 14.02
CA LEU A 160 10.08 -5.75 15.33
C LEU A 160 8.87 -6.54 15.85
N ARG A 161 9.11 -7.76 16.29
CA ARG A 161 8.07 -8.66 16.81
C ARG A 161 7.54 -8.20 18.18
N ASP A 162 6.24 -8.39 18.40
CA ASP A 162 5.56 -8.24 19.68
C ASP A 162 4.54 -9.35 19.87
N GLU A 163 4.98 -10.48 20.47
CA GLU A 163 4.14 -11.63 20.68
C GLU A 163 2.96 -11.33 21.64
N ARG A 164 3.16 -10.40 22.59
CA ARG A 164 2.09 -10.02 23.52
C ARG A 164 0.95 -9.31 22.80
N LEU A 165 1.26 -8.33 21.96
CA LEU A 165 0.24 -7.63 21.17
C LEU A 165 -0.45 -8.60 20.21
N ARG A 166 0.31 -9.47 19.54
CA ARG A 166 -0.24 -10.50 18.64
C ARG A 166 -1.24 -11.39 19.35
N GLU A 167 -0.91 -11.92 20.53
CA GLU A 167 -1.82 -12.77 21.29
C GLU A 167 -3.07 -12.02 21.76
N GLN A 168 -2.95 -10.74 22.14
CA GLN A 168 -4.10 -9.91 22.46
C GLN A 168 -5.01 -9.70 21.24
N LEU A 169 -4.44 -9.48 20.04
CA LEU A 169 -5.20 -9.35 18.79
C LEU A 169 -5.92 -10.66 18.44
N LYS A 170 -5.27 -11.81 18.58
CA LYS A 170 -5.91 -13.13 18.38
C LYS A 170 -7.09 -13.36 19.32
N GLN A 171 -7.01 -12.86 20.54
CA GLN A 171 -8.10 -12.95 21.52
C GLN A 171 -9.21 -11.93 21.27
N ALA A 172 -8.86 -10.75 20.75
CA ALA A 172 -9.81 -9.67 20.51
C ALA A 172 -10.59 -9.86 19.20
N ALA A 173 -9.93 -10.33 18.13
CA ALA A 173 -10.54 -10.45 16.82
C ALA A 173 -11.83 -11.28 16.77
N PRO A 174 -11.97 -12.43 17.45
CA PRO A 174 -13.21 -13.22 17.44
C PRO A 174 -14.41 -12.56 18.14
N ARG A 175 -14.23 -11.40 18.79
CA ARG A 175 -15.36 -10.65 19.39
C ARG A 175 -16.33 -10.12 18.33
N PHE A 176 -15.87 -9.98 17.10
CA PHE A 176 -16.65 -9.40 16.01
C PHE A 176 -16.83 -10.40 14.86
N LYS A 177 -17.97 -10.30 14.18
CA LYS A 177 -18.27 -11.11 13.01
C LYS A 177 -17.69 -10.49 11.73
N ALA A 178 -17.67 -11.27 10.65
CA ALA A 178 -17.13 -10.87 9.35
C ALA A 178 -17.62 -9.48 8.88
N ARG A 179 -18.91 -9.19 9.01
CA ARG A 179 -19.47 -7.90 8.57
C ARG A 179 -18.91 -6.67 9.27
N ALA A 180 -18.40 -6.83 10.50
CA ALA A 180 -17.79 -5.72 11.23
C ALA A 180 -16.38 -5.39 10.70
N TYR A 181 -15.71 -6.35 10.06
CA TYR A 181 -14.39 -6.17 9.45
C TYR A 181 -14.46 -5.90 7.95
N LEU A 182 -15.39 -6.57 7.26
CA LEU A 182 -15.36 -6.72 5.81
C LEU A 182 -16.57 -6.08 5.11
N LEU A 183 -17.52 -5.52 5.88
CA LEU A 183 -18.80 -4.94 5.44
C LEU A 183 -19.79 -5.96 4.85
N PHE A 184 -19.39 -7.22 4.70
CA PHE A 184 -20.21 -8.36 4.29
C PHE A 184 -19.69 -9.65 4.90
N ASP A 185 -20.46 -10.73 4.79
CA ASP A 185 -20.01 -12.07 5.20
C ASP A 185 -19.64 -12.89 3.97
N PRO A 186 -18.33 -13.02 3.64
CA PRO A 186 -17.91 -13.71 2.44
C PRO A 186 -18.28 -15.20 2.42
N LEU A 187 -18.64 -15.80 3.55
CA LEU A 187 -19.09 -17.21 3.58
C LEU A 187 -20.51 -17.38 3.05
N THR A 188 -21.34 -16.34 3.12
CA THR A 188 -22.80 -16.44 2.86
C THR A 188 -23.31 -15.50 1.79
N GLU A 189 -22.60 -14.41 1.47
CA GLU A 189 -23.03 -13.40 0.51
C GLU A 189 -21.91 -12.85 -0.36
N PRO A 190 -22.19 -12.39 -1.59
CA PRO A 190 -21.22 -11.70 -2.43
C PRO A 190 -20.96 -10.28 -1.91
N PRO A 191 -19.84 -9.65 -2.35
CA PRO A 191 -19.58 -8.24 -2.04
C PRO A 191 -20.71 -7.34 -2.56
N PRO A 192 -21.27 -6.48 -1.71
CA PRO A 192 -22.43 -5.65 -2.04
C PRO A 192 -22.07 -4.34 -2.75
N ASN A 193 -23.07 -3.73 -3.40
CA ASN A 193 -23.00 -2.40 -4.01
C ASN A 193 -23.70 -1.29 -3.19
N ASP A 194 -24.31 -1.64 -2.06
CA ASP A 194 -25.22 -0.76 -1.32
C ASP A 194 -24.64 -0.32 0.04
N VAL A 195 -23.34 -0.40 0.19
CA VAL A 195 -22.63 0.08 1.39
C VAL A 195 -22.36 1.57 1.21
N PRO A 196 -22.87 2.44 2.10
CA PRO A 196 -22.54 3.84 2.07
C PRO A 196 -21.07 4.06 2.47
N ASP A 197 -20.43 5.02 1.82
CA ASP A 197 -19.11 5.51 2.24
C ASP A 197 -19.24 6.41 3.47
N GLU A 198 -18.09 6.70 4.10
CA GLU A 198 -18.01 7.76 5.12
C GLU A 198 -18.59 9.06 4.56
N CYS A 199 -19.32 9.78 5.39
CA CYS A 199 -19.93 11.04 4.99
C CYS A 199 -18.86 12.14 4.78
N ASP A 200 -18.64 12.59 3.56
CA ASP A 200 -17.68 13.65 3.21
C ASP A 200 -17.91 14.99 3.95
N TYR A 201 -19.09 15.18 4.53
CA TYR A 201 -19.45 16.42 5.20
C TYR A 201 -19.18 16.40 6.71
N CYS A 202 -19.54 15.30 7.39
CA CYS A 202 -19.46 15.23 8.85
C CYS A 202 -18.61 14.07 9.38
N GLY A 203 -18.08 13.22 8.51
CA GLY A 203 -17.23 12.09 8.89
C GLY A 203 -18.00 10.90 9.51
N ALA A 204 -19.33 10.85 9.42
CA ALA A 204 -20.07 9.71 9.95
C ALA A 204 -19.89 8.48 9.04
N ASP A 205 -19.40 7.39 9.62
CA ASP A 205 -19.09 6.12 8.95
C ASP A 205 -20.07 4.98 9.30
N ASP A 206 -20.93 5.20 10.30
CA ASP A 206 -21.91 4.23 10.80
C ASP A 206 -23.27 4.31 10.10
N ASN A 207 -23.30 4.79 8.86
CA ASN A 207 -24.53 4.88 8.08
C ASN A 207 -25.07 3.47 7.75
N PRO A 208 -26.39 3.20 7.98
CA PRO A 208 -26.97 1.90 7.67
C PRO A 208 -26.83 1.54 6.20
N ARG A 209 -26.57 0.27 5.92
CA ARG A 209 -26.51 -0.27 4.55
C ARG A 209 -27.73 0.12 3.72
N GLY A 210 -27.51 0.55 2.50
CA GLY A 210 -28.55 1.04 1.60
C GLY A 210 -28.98 2.50 1.83
N SER A 211 -28.48 3.17 2.87
CA SER A 211 -28.77 4.58 3.12
C SER A 211 -28.10 5.46 2.08
N LYS A 212 -28.90 6.29 1.40
CA LYS A 212 -28.39 7.27 0.41
C LYS A 212 -28.13 8.66 1.00
N VAL A 213 -28.47 8.84 2.25
CA VAL A 213 -28.27 10.10 2.99
C VAL A 213 -27.70 9.82 4.37
N CYS A 214 -26.77 10.66 4.81
CA CYS A 214 -26.15 10.54 6.13
C CYS A 214 -27.20 10.66 7.24
N HIS A 215 -27.19 9.74 8.18
CA HIS A 215 -28.13 9.73 9.30
C HIS A 215 -27.91 10.91 10.26
N VAL A 216 -26.67 11.44 10.33
CA VAL A 216 -26.27 12.57 11.18
C VAL A 216 -26.61 13.91 10.54
N CYS A 217 -26.00 14.24 9.40
CA CYS A 217 -26.07 15.56 8.79
C CYS A 217 -27.02 15.67 7.59
N LYS A 218 -27.64 14.57 7.17
CA LYS A 218 -28.57 14.48 6.03
C LYS A 218 -27.98 14.82 4.66
N HIS A 219 -26.64 14.90 4.53
CA HIS A 219 -26.00 15.05 3.22
C HIS A 219 -26.10 13.75 2.41
N PRO A 220 -26.14 13.81 1.08
CA PRO A 220 -26.04 12.64 0.22
C PRO A 220 -24.78 11.86 0.49
N LEU A 221 -24.88 10.53 0.52
CA LEU A 221 -23.74 9.63 0.68
C LEU A 221 -23.31 9.07 -0.69
N GLN A 222 -22.04 8.89 -0.85
CA GLN A 222 -21.50 8.07 -1.92
C GLN A 222 -21.67 6.60 -1.55
N MET A 223 -21.85 5.76 -2.57
CA MET A 223 -22.03 4.32 -2.37
C MET A 223 -20.79 3.61 -2.89
N ARG A 224 -20.26 2.73 -2.08
CA ARG A 224 -19.14 1.86 -2.45
C ARG A 224 -19.61 0.82 -3.46
N THR A 225 -18.84 0.59 -4.51
CA THR A 225 -19.12 -0.48 -5.46
C THR A 225 -18.73 -1.83 -4.85
N ARG A 226 -19.21 -2.93 -5.45
CA ARG A 226 -18.79 -4.29 -5.07
C ARG A 226 -17.28 -4.51 -5.22
N TYR A 227 -16.64 -3.81 -6.15
CA TYR A 227 -15.19 -3.88 -6.35
C TYR A 227 -14.45 -3.27 -5.19
N ASP A 228 -14.90 -2.09 -4.73
CA ASP A 228 -14.34 -1.37 -3.59
C ASP A 228 -14.49 -2.19 -2.30
N VAL A 229 -15.70 -2.65 -1.97
CA VAL A 229 -15.94 -3.51 -0.80
C VAL A 229 -15.12 -4.80 -0.86
N TRP A 230 -14.97 -5.40 -2.05
CA TRP A 230 -14.23 -6.64 -2.20
C TRP A 230 -12.72 -6.49 -2.00
N TYR A 231 -12.09 -5.47 -2.61
CA TYR A 231 -10.64 -5.34 -2.47
C TYR A 231 -10.22 -4.94 -1.05
N ASP A 232 -11.04 -4.15 -0.36
CA ASP A 232 -10.82 -3.83 1.06
C ASP A 232 -10.86 -5.08 1.93
N ALA A 233 -11.88 -5.93 1.72
CA ALA A 233 -11.97 -7.21 2.42
C ALA A 233 -10.79 -8.14 2.08
N LEU A 234 -10.32 -8.09 0.83
CA LEU A 234 -9.17 -8.88 0.37
C LEU A 234 -7.88 -8.46 1.10
N ILE A 235 -7.64 -7.15 1.24
CA ILE A 235 -6.48 -6.62 1.98
C ILE A 235 -6.59 -6.98 3.46
N THR A 236 -7.75 -6.75 4.08
CA THR A 236 -7.98 -7.04 5.49
C THR A 236 -7.71 -8.50 5.83
N THR A 237 -8.26 -9.43 5.03
CA THR A 237 -8.04 -10.87 5.25
C THR A 237 -6.63 -11.33 4.88
N TYR A 238 -5.97 -10.68 3.89
CA TYR A 238 -4.57 -10.93 3.58
C TYR A 238 -3.66 -10.59 4.77
N VAL A 239 -3.84 -9.44 5.39
CA VAL A 239 -3.10 -9.03 6.60
C VAL A 239 -3.40 -9.97 7.76
N GLY A 240 -4.67 -10.34 7.94
CA GLY A 240 -5.12 -11.26 8.96
C GLY A 240 -4.43 -12.61 8.86
N ASP A 241 -4.50 -13.26 7.71
CA ASP A 241 -3.91 -14.58 7.50
C ASP A 241 -2.38 -14.58 7.60
N ARG A 242 -1.71 -13.54 7.09
CA ARG A 242 -0.25 -13.37 7.26
C ARG A 242 0.19 -13.31 8.72
N SER A 243 -0.55 -12.60 9.55
CA SER A 243 -0.25 -12.44 10.98
C SER A 243 -0.83 -13.53 11.86
N GLY A 244 -1.60 -14.46 11.28
CA GLY A 244 -2.30 -15.52 12.01
C GLY A 244 -3.41 -14.98 12.92
N ILE A 245 -4.06 -13.88 12.52
CA ILE A 245 -5.18 -13.23 13.20
C ILE A 245 -6.37 -13.26 12.25
N THR A 246 -7.42 -14.04 12.54
CA THR A 246 -8.59 -14.10 11.65
C THR A 246 -9.45 -12.84 11.83
N LEU A 247 -9.46 -11.98 10.84
CA LEU A 247 -10.27 -10.75 10.81
C LEU A 247 -11.58 -11.01 10.07
N GLY A 248 -12.47 -11.73 10.72
CA GLY A 248 -13.82 -12.05 10.24
C GLY A 248 -13.91 -13.24 9.30
N ALA A 249 -12.94 -13.44 8.40
CA ALA A 249 -12.85 -14.55 7.47
C ALA A 249 -11.39 -14.80 7.06
N HIS A 250 -11.14 -15.84 6.28
CA HIS A 250 -9.85 -16.11 5.65
C HIS A 250 -9.76 -15.46 4.25
N TYR A 251 -8.55 -15.21 3.79
CA TYR A 251 -8.28 -14.64 2.47
C TYR A 251 -8.96 -15.42 1.34
N VAL A 252 -8.92 -16.76 1.40
CA VAL A 252 -9.57 -17.63 0.43
C VAL A 252 -11.08 -17.43 0.37
N ASP A 253 -11.73 -17.10 1.48
CA ASP A 253 -13.19 -16.90 1.54
C ASP A 253 -13.62 -15.63 0.79
N VAL A 254 -12.77 -14.61 0.81
CA VAL A 254 -12.98 -13.37 0.03
C VAL A 254 -12.58 -13.60 -1.43
N LEU A 255 -11.42 -14.25 -1.66
CA LEU A 255 -10.90 -14.50 -3.00
C LEU A 255 -11.87 -15.31 -3.87
N LYS A 256 -12.63 -16.25 -3.29
CA LYS A 256 -13.57 -17.11 -4.04
C LYS A 256 -14.64 -16.32 -4.82
N TRP A 257 -14.87 -15.06 -4.50
CA TRP A 257 -15.81 -14.21 -5.21
C TRP A 257 -15.24 -13.59 -6.49
N LEU A 258 -13.93 -13.70 -6.75
CA LEU A 258 -13.28 -13.19 -7.97
C LEU A 258 -14.00 -13.58 -9.28
N PRO A 259 -14.45 -14.83 -9.50
CA PRO A 259 -15.16 -15.18 -10.73
C PRO A 259 -16.47 -14.39 -10.95
N THR A 260 -17.12 -13.92 -9.88
CA THR A 260 -18.37 -13.14 -9.98
C THR A 260 -18.12 -11.67 -10.29
N LEU A 261 -16.90 -11.19 -10.12
CA LEU A 261 -16.49 -9.84 -10.48
C LEU A 261 -16.09 -9.73 -11.96
N ARG A 262 -15.80 -10.86 -12.58
CA ARG A 262 -15.44 -10.99 -14.01
C ARG A 262 -16.69 -11.23 -14.88
N PRO A 263 -16.63 -10.83 -16.18
CA PRO A 263 -15.62 -10.03 -16.83
C PRO A 263 -15.69 -8.56 -16.45
N TYR A 264 -14.56 -7.84 -16.55
CA TYR A 264 -14.49 -6.42 -16.25
C TYR A 264 -14.99 -5.58 -17.44
N HIS A 265 -16.10 -4.87 -17.25
CA HIS A 265 -16.74 -4.05 -18.28
C HIS A 265 -16.54 -2.55 -18.08
N ALA A 266 -16.01 -2.16 -16.93
CA ALA A 266 -15.78 -0.76 -16.61
C ALA A 266 -14.78 -0.14 -17.57
N SER A 267 -15.11 1.06 -18.06
CA SER A 267 -14.22 1.89 -18.86
C SER A 267 -14.35 3.33 -18.43
N ARG A 268 -13.29 4.10 -18.57
CA ARG A 268 -13.25 5.52 -18.22
C ARG A 268 -14.36 6.36 -18.90
N SER A 269 -14.84 5.92 -20.06
CA SER A 269 -15.89 6.62 -20.80
C SER A 269 -17.31 6.29 -20.34
N ASN A 270 -17.50 5.19 -19.57
CA ASN A 270 -18.83 4.71 -19.20
C ASN A 270 -19.19 5.11 -17.77
N ASP A 271 -18.33 4.81 -16.81
CA ASP A 271 -18.52 5.11 -15.40
C ASP A 271 -17.15 5.29 -14.73
N ASP A 272 -16.86 6.53 -14.34
CA ASP A 272 -15.59 6.88 -13.74
C ASP A 272 -15.37 6.18 -12.40
N ALA A 273 -16.41 6.13 -11.58
CA ALA A 273 -16.33 5.57 -10.24
C ALA A 273 -16.08 4.05 -10.29
N GLU A 274 -16.91 3.32 -11.05
CA GLU A 274 -16.74 1.88 -11.22
C GLU A 274 -15.39 1.55 -11.90
N PHE A 275 -14.93 2.40 -12.82
CA PHE A 275 -13.62 2.23 -13.43
C PHE A 275 -12.48 2.28 -12.42
N TYR A 276 -12.44 3.31 -11.56
CA TYR A 276 -11.41 3.41 -10.53
C TYR A 276 -11.47 2.26 -9.54
N ASP A 277 -12.65 1.92 -9.04
CA ASP A 277 -12.80 0.81 -8.09
C ASP A 277 -12.41 -0.54 -8.72
N THR A 278 -12.70 -0.73 -10.02
CA THR A 278 -12.22 -1.90 -10.78
C THR A 278 -10.70 -1.92 -10.91
N VAL A 279 -10.07 -0.78 -11.18
CA VAL A 279 -8.59 -0.68 -11.21
C VAL A 279 -8.01 -1.12 -9.89
N TYR A 280 -8.50 -0.58 -8.77
CA TYR A 280 -7.98 -0.91 -7.43
C TYR A 280 -8.27 -2.37 -7.06
N ALA A 281 -9.42 -2.92 -7.40
CA ALA A 281 -9.70 -4.34 -7.20
C ALA A 281 -8.69 -5.23 -7.96
N ILE A 282 -8.35 -4.86 -9.19
CA ILE A 282 -7.40 -5.60 -10.03
C ILE A 282 -5.96 -5.46 -9.52
N THR A 283 -5.53 -4.27 -9.13
CA THR A 283 -4.16 -4.06 -8.63
C THR A 283 -3.97 -4.73 -7.28
N HIS A 284 -4.96 -4.68 -6.40
CA HIS A 284 -4.85 -5.25 -5.06
C HIS A 284 -4.95 -6.78 -5.03
N ILE A 285 -5.67 -7.43 -5.97
CA ILE A 285 -5.53 -8.89 -6.09
C ILE A 285 -4.12 -9.28 -6.51
N VAL A 286 -3.50 -8.52 -7.41
CA VAL A 286 -2.10 -8.76 -7.80
C VAL A 286 -1.17 -8.56 -6.61
N TYR A 287 -1.31 -7.46 -5.85
CA TYR A 287 -0.49 -7.16 -4.67
C TYR A 287 -0.62 -8.21 -3.58
N THR A 288 -1.83 -8.61 -3.25
CA THR A 288 -2.05 -9.60 -2.19
C THR A 288 -1.59 -11.00 -2.61
N LEU A 289 -1.71 -11.38 -3.87
CA LEU A 289 -1.22 -12.66 -4.37
C LEU A 289 0.29 -12.70 -4.56
N ASN A 290 0.94 -11.59 -4.91
CA ASN A 290 2.38 -11.55 -5.14
C ASN A 290 3.22 -11.07 -3.95
N ASN A 291 2.58 -10.96 -2.77
CA ASN A 291 3.19 -10.48 -1.54
C ASN A 291 3.82 -9.09 -1.72
N TYR A 292 3.04 -8.17 -2.29
CA TYR A 292 3.46 -6.79 -2.56
C TYR A 292 4.82 -6.73 -3.28
N SER A 293 4.81 -7.23 -4.52
CA SER A 293 5.93 -7.19 -5.46
C SER A 293 7.17 -8.01 -5.06
N GLN A 294 6.99 -9.04 -4.23
CA GLN A 294 8.05 -10.00 -3.92
C GLN A 294 8.10 -11.18 -4.90
N TYR A 295 6.94 -11.61 -5.42
CA TYR A 295 6.84 -12.73 -6.37
C TYR A 295 6.40 -12.26 -7.75
N ARG A 296 6.86 -12.96 -8.79
CA ARG A 296 6.26 -12.86 -10.12
C ARG A 296 5.03 -13.75 -10.22
N LEU A 297 4.03 -13.26 -10.92
CA LEU A 297 2.82 -14.01 -11.25
C LEU A 297 2.83 -14.41 -12.71
N SER A 298 2.34 -15.62 -12.98
CA SER A 298 2.04 -16.02 -14.36
C SER A 298 0.81 -15.27 -14.87
N PRO A 299 0.88 -14.57 -16.04
CA PRO A 299 -0.29 -13.92 -16.63
C PRO A 299 -1.46 -14.87 -16.89
N GLN A 300 -1.21 -16.18 -17.03
CA GLN A 300 -2.24 -17.19 -17.25
C GLN A 300 -3.16 -17.38 -16.03
N LEU A 301 -2.66 -17.15 -14.80
CA LEU A 301 -3.47 -17.26 -13.58
C LEU A 301 -4.49 -16.14 -13.45
N LEU A 302 -4.19 -14.95 -13.97
CA LEU A 302 -4.99 -13.73 -13.89
C LEU A 302 -5.06 -13.05 -15.27
N SER A 303 -5.49 -13.79 -16.28
CA SER A 303 -5.41 -13.32 -17.67
C SER A 303 -6.31 -12.10 -17.94
N GLN A 304 -7.49 -12.03 -17.32
CA GLN A 304 -8.40 -10.90 -17.48
C GLN A 304 -7.85 -9.64 -16.79
N GLU A 305 -7.26 -9.78 -15.61
CA GLU A 305 -6.61 -8.70 -14.87
C GLU A 305 -5.41 -8.16 -15.65
N PHE A 306 -4.56 -9.05 -16.15
CA PHE A 306 -3.40 -8.68 -16.95
C PHE A 306 -3.80 -7.89 -18.22
N GLU A 307 -4.78 -8.37 -18.97
CA GLU A 307 -5.22 -7.67 -20.18
C GLU A 307 -5.91 -6.34 -19.85
N PHE A 308 -6.71 -6.27 -18.79
CA PHE A 308 -7.33 -5.02 -18.33
C PHE A 308 -6.27 -3.95 -18.03
N LEU A 309 -5.26 -4.30 -17.22
CA LEU A 309 -4.16 -3.39 -16.87
C LEU A 309 -3.39 -2.93 -18.12
N LYS A 310 -3.08 -3.85 -19.02
CA LYS A 310 -2.31 -3.58 -20.22
C LYS A 310 -3.03 -2.65 -21.20
N VAL A 311 -4.34 -2.81 -21.34
CA VAL A 311 -5.17 -1.97 -22.21
C VAL A 311 -5.36 -0.57 -21.62
N ASN A 312 -5.52 -0.46 -20.30
CA ASN A 312 -5.95 0.77 -19.62
C ASN A 312 -4.79 1.63 -19.06
N LEU A 313 -3.53 1.15 -19.01
CA LEU A 313 -2.40 1.97 -18.54
C LEU A 313 -2.31 3.34 -19.26
N LYS A 314 -2.65 3.39 -20.54
CA LYS A 314 -2.67 4.63 -21.31
C LYS A 314 -3.63 5.68 -20.75
N GLU A 315 -4.72 5.27 -20.10
CA GLU A 315 -5.70 6.19 -19.50
C GLU A 315 -5.07 6.88 -18.27
N ALA A 316 -4.33 6.16 -17.42
CA ALA A 316 -3.59 6.76 -16.30
C ALA A 316 -2.62 7.87 -16.75
N ILE A 317 -1.91 7.65 -17.87
CA ILE A 317 -1.03 8.67 -18.43
C ILE A 317 -1.83 9.87 -18.98
N LYS A 318 -2.94 9.62 -19.65
CA LYS A 318 -3.80 10.65 -20.24
C LYS A 318 -4.42 11.54 -19.16
N GLU A 319 -4.93 10.93 -18.08
CA GLU A 319 -5.53 11.64 -16.94
C GLU A 319 -4.48 12.28 -16.03
N LYS A 320 -3.19 12.03 -16.26
CA LYS A 320 -2.08 12.49 -15.41
C LYS A 320 -2.21 11.99 -13.97
N ASP A 321 -2.84 10.86 -13.80
CA ASP A 321 -3.03 10.22 -12.52
C ASP A 321 -1.77 9.45 -12.13
N ALA A 322 -1.01 10.04 -11.20
CA ALA A 322 0.25 9.46 -10.75
C ALA A 322 0.02 8.24 -9.84
N ASP A 323 -1.12 8.14 -9.19
CA ASP A 323 -1.46 7.03 -8.32
C ASP A 323 -1.75 5.77 -9.15
N MET A 324 -2.78 5.85 -9.96
CA MET A 324 -3.21 4.77 -10.85
C MET A 324 -2.08 4.31 -11.78
N LEU A 325 -1.27 5.25 -12.32
CA LEU A 325 -0.14 4.90 -13.20
C LEU A 325 0.89 4.00 -12.49
N GLY A 326 1.20 4.29 -11.21
CA GLY A 326 2.18 3.50 -10.47
C GLY A 326 1.68 2.10 -10.17
N GLU A 327 0.43 1.97 -9.79
CA GLU A 327 -0.19 0.68 -9.57
C GLU A 327 -0.24 -0.17 -10.85
N PHE A 328 -0.59 0.42 -11.99
CA PHE A 328 -0.51 -0.27 -13.28
C PHE A 328 0.92 -0.73 -13.62
N MET A 329 1.90 0.14 -13.41
CA MET A 329 3.29 -0.20 -13.74
C MET A 329 3.85 -1.29 -12.85
N ASP A 330 3.56 -1.23 -11.54
CA ASP A 330 4.01 -2.23 -10.58
C ASP A 330 3.36 -3.59 -10.87
N THR A 331 2.04 -3.64 -11.01
CA THR A 331 1.31 -4.88 -11.28
C THR A 331 1.65 -5.49 -12.64
N LEU A 332 1.82 -4.70 -13.70
CA LEU A 332 2.28 -5.21 -15.00
C LEU A 332 3.71 -5.76 -14.93
N ARG A 333 4.57 -5.19 -14.09
CA ARG A 333 5.92 -5.75 -13.84
C ARG A 333 5.85 -7.08 -13.08
N ALA A 334 4.89 -7.24 -12.17
CA ALA A 334 4.64 -8.53 -11.51
C ALA A 334 4.33 -9.64 -12.53
N PHE A 335 3.64 -9.31 -13.61
CA PHE A 335 3.39 -10.20 -14.75
C PHE A 335 4.55 -10.32 -15.74
N GLY A 336 5.69 -9.73 -15.46
CA GLY A 336 6.91 -9.89 -16.24
C GLY A 336 7.22 -8.80 -17.27
N LEU A 337 6.41 -7.73 -17.38
CA LEU A 337 6.77 -6.59 -18.22
C LEU A 337 7.99 -5.87 -17.65
N THR A 338 8.80 -5.32 -18.51
CA THR A 338 10.09 -4.70 -18.16
C THR A 338 10.25 -3.35 -18.85
N THR A 339 11.38 -2.69 -18.61
CA THR A 339 11.78 -1.49 -19.37
C THR A 339 11.97 -1.75 -20.88
N ASN A 340 11.94 -3.01 -21.34
CA ASN A 340 11.92 -3.33 -22.77
C ASN A 340 10.53 -3.10 -23.39
N ASP A 341 9.49 -3.08 -22.59
CA ASP A 341 8.11 -2.89 -23.04
C ASP A 341 7.79 -1.40 -23.23
N PRO A 342 7.28 -1.01 -24.43
CA PRO A 342 7.03 0.40 -24.73
C PRO A 342 6.03 1.07 -23.77
N ILE A 343 5.08 0.31 -23.23
CA ILE A 343 4.07 0.83 -22.32
C ILE A 343 4.69 1.20 -20.96
N ILE A 344 5.60 0.38 -20.44
CA ILE A 344 6.37 0.66 -19.23
C ILE A 344 7.27 1.87 -19.41
N ARG A 345 7.94 1.99 -20.57
CA ARG A 345 8.77 3.17 -20.90
C ARG A 345 7.97 4.47 -20.84
N LYS A 346 6.77 4.50 -21.42
CA LYS A 346 5.90 5.68 -21.39
C LYS A 346 5.55 6.11 -19.97
N GLY A 347 5.22 5.15 -19.11
CA GLY A 347 4.97 5.43 -17.68
C GLY A 347 6.21 5.98 -16.96
N MET A 348 7.39 5.38 -17.19
CA MET A 348 8.65 5.89 -16.64
C MET A 348 8.99 7.29 -17.14
N GLU A 349 8.79 7.58 -18.44
CA GLU A 349 8.97 8.93 -19.01
C GLU A 349 8.06 9.95 -18.33
N TYR A 350 6.80 9.60 -18.12
CA TYR A 350 5.85 10.44 -17.41
C TYR A 350 6.36 10.78 -16.02
N TYR A 351 6.71 9.79 -15.20
CA TYR A 351 7.20 10.03 -13.85
C TYR A 351 8.48 10.85 -13.80
N LEU A 352 9.47 10.53 -14.63
CA LEU A 352 10.74 11.24 -14.67
C LEU A 352 10.61 12.68 -15.15
N ALA A 353 9.58 12.99 -15.96
CA ALA A 353 9.28 14.34 -16.43
C ALA A 353 8.45 15.17 -15.43
N HIS A 354 7.67 14.52 -14.54
CA HIS A 354 6.65 15.20 -13.72
C HIS A 354 6.89 15.13 -12.21
N GLN A 355 8.09 14.75 -11.75
CA GLN A 355 8.41 14.81 -10.32
C GLN A 355 8.39 16.25 -9.82
N ASN A 356 7.66 16.50 -8.75
CA ASN A 356 7.56 17.79 -8.08
C ASN A 356 8.89 18.22 -7.45
N ARG A 357 9.01 19.53 -7.14
CA ARG A 357 10.23 20.09 -6.53
C ARG A 357 10.51 19.51 -5.14
N ASP A 358 9.49 19.19 -4.37
CA ASP A 358 9.60 18.57 -3.05
C ASP A 358 9.91 17.07 -3.06
N GLY A 359 9.89 16.46 -4.24
CA GLY A 359 10.16 15.03 -4.47
C GLY A 359 8.89 14.18 -4.62
N SER A 360 7.71 14.75 -4.41
CA SER A 360 6.42 14.06 -4.58
C SER A 360 6.03 13.93 -6.07
N TRP A 361 4.94 13.18 -6.30
CA TRP A 361 4.17 13.19 -7.54
C TRP A 361 2.72 13.52 -7.24
N GLY A 362 1.94 13.82 -8.28
CA GLY A 362 0.56 14.27 -8.15
C GLY A 362 0.42 15.76 -7.86
N ASN A 363 -0.72 16.16 -7.33
CA ASN A 363 -1.07 17.54 -7.07
C ASN A 363 -0.36 18.11 -5.83
N MET A 364 0.57 19.05 -6.02
CA MET A 364 1.28 19.70 -4.89
C MET A 364 0.38 20.49 -3.95
N ARG A 365 -0.80 20.92 -4.42
CA ARG A 365 -1.75 21.75 -3.65
C ARG A 365 -2.78 20.91 -2.90
N GLU A 366 -2.72 19.59 -3.07
CA GLU A 366 -3.61 18.70 -2.35
C GLU A 366 -3.41 18.84 -0.83
N LYS A 367 -4.53 18.96 -0.11
CA LYS A 367 -4.53 19.15 1.35
C LYS A 367 -4.55 17.81 2.06
N ASP A 368 -5.22 16.83 1.46
CA ASP A 368 -5.23 15.48 1.97
C ASP A 368 -3.84 14.87 1.81
N ILE A 369 -3.26 14.48 2.93
CA ILE A 369 -1.89 13.97 2.95
C ILE A 369 -1.80 12.58 2.32
N TYR A 370 -2.86 11.77 2.38
CA TYR A 370 -2.93 10.47 1.70
C TYR A 370 -2.78 10.66 0.19
N GLN A 371 -3.55 11.56 -0.40
CA GLN A 371 -3.52 11.90 -1.82
C GLN A 371 -2.19 12.54 -2.27
N ARG A 372 -1.24 12.76 -1.36
CA ARG A 372 0.10 13.25 -1.67
C ARG A 372 1.19 12.20 -1.52
N TYR A 373 1.15 11.39 -0.45
CA TYR A 373 2.21 10.40 -0.26
C TYR A 373 1.93 9.10 -0.99
N HIS A 374 0.68 8.68 -1.12
CA HIS A 374 0.31 7.43 -1.79
C HIS A 374 0.66 7.46 -3.29
N PRO A 375 0.30 8.50 -4.08
CA PRO A 375 0.81 8.62 -5.45
C PRO A 375 2.34 8.69 -5.55
N THR A 376 3.00 9.21 -4.51
CA THR A 376 4.46 9.24 -4.46
C THR A 376 5.04 7.86 -4.19
N TRP A 377 4.42 7.08 -3.32
CA TRP A 377 4.80 5.68 -3.09
C TRP A 377 4.66 4.88 -4.38
N ASN A 378 3.51 4.96 -5.05
CA ASN A 378 3.25 4.27 -6.31
C ASN A 378 4.21 4.69 -7.42
N ALA A 379 4.59 5.98 -7.49
CA ALA A 379 5.61 6.45 -8.41
C ALA A 379 7.02 5.90 -8.09
N VAL A 380 7.39 5.80 -6.82
CA VAL A 380 8.65 5.18 -6.38
C VAL A 380 8.67 3.70 -6.75
N ALA A 381 7.58 2.98 -6.52
CA ALA A 381 7.41 1.59 -6.92
C ALA A 381 7.50 1.44 -8.44
N GLY A 382 6.68 2.17 -9.20
CA GLY A 382 6.64 2.11 -10.67
C GLY A 382 7.95 2.47 -11.36
N LEU A 383 8.78 3.34 -10.78
CA LEU A 383 10.13 3.67 -11.27
C LEU A 383 11.20 2.65 -10.86
N SER A 384 10.94 1.83 -9.85
CA SER A 384 11.94 0.91 -9.31
C SER A 384 12.09 -0.34 -10.18
N GLU A 385 13.29 -0.91 -10.19
CA GLU A 385 13.52 -2.28 -10.64
C GLU A 385 13.37 -3.21 -9.45
N TYR A 386 12.73 -4.36 -9.65
CA TYR A 386 12.45 -5.31 -8.56
C TYR A 386 13.47 -6.44 -8.48
N ALA A 387 13.73 -6.88 -7.25
CA ALA A 387 14.52 -8.04 -6.92
C ALA A 387 13.59 -9.23 -6.65
N TRP A 388 12.85 -9.67 -7.67
CA TRP A 388 11.91 -10.79 -7.56
C TRP A 388 12.56 -11.98 -6.87
N ALA A 389 11.90 -12.54 -5.86
CA ALA A 389 12.40 -13.72 -5.18
C ALA A 389 12.27 -14.97 -6.08
N SER A 390 11.13 -15.16 -6.71
CA SER A 390 10.83 -16.23 -7.66
C SER A 390 9.45 -16.02 -8.27
N GLU A 391 8.97 -16.95 -9.11
CA GLU A 391 7.53 -17.12 -9.32
C GLU A 391 6.92 -17.77 -8.08
N GLY A 392 5.80 -17.22 -7.61
CA GLY A 392 5.16 -17.72 -6.40
C GLY A 392 3.87 -16.98 -6.07
N LEU A 393 3.25 -17.40 -4.98
CA LEU A 393 2.05 -16.80 -4.40
C LEU A 393 2.28 -16.56 -2.91
N SER A 394 1.63 -15.54 -2.36
CA SER A 394 1.59 -15.28 -0.92
C SER A 394 1.05 -16.49 -0.14
N PHE A 395 0.07 -17.14 -0.75
CA PHE A 395 -0.59 -18.34 -0.25
C PHE A 395 -0.48 -19.43 -1.34
N PRO A 396 0.59 -20.26 -1.33
CA PRO A 396 0.87 -21.24 -2.39
C PRO A 396 -0.24 -22.26 -2.60
N GLU A 397 -1.03 -22.56 -1.57
CA GLU A 397 -2.18 -23.46 -1.59
C GLU A 397 -3.31 -22.99 -2.50
N LEU A 398 -3.36 -21.70 -2.86
CA LEU A 398 -4.37 -21.15 -3.78
C LEU A 398 -4.07 -21.42 -5.25
N LYS A 399 -2.87 -21.90 -5.58
CA LYS A 399 -2.47 -22.15 -6.98
C LYS A 399 -3.43 -23.06 -7.74
N PRO A 400 -3.89 -24.20 -7.19
CA PRO A 400 -4.86 -25.06 -7.88
C PRO A 400 -6.19 -24.36 -8.17
N LEU A 401 -6.69 -23.56 -7.24
CA LEU A 401 -7.93 -22.78 -7.40
C LEU A 401 -7.81 -21.76 -8.53
N LEU A 402 -6.73 -20.98 -8.56
CA LEU A 402 -6.47 -19.99 -9.61
C LEU A 402 -6.31 -20.68 -10.98
N GLN A 403 -5.64 -21.82 -11.05
CA GLN A 403 -5.50 -22.62 -12.28
C GLN A 403 -6.86 -23.12 -12.79
N GLN A 404 -7.71 -23.61 -11.91
CA GLN A 404 -9.07 -24.04 -12.23
C GLN A 404 -9.87 -22.90 -12.88
N TRP A 405 -9.80 -21.70 -12.34
CA TRP A 405 -10.49 -20.53 -12.90
C TRP A 405 -9.87 -20.07 -14.23
N ALA A 406 -8.57 -20.16 -14.38
CA ALA A 406 -7.88 -19.82 -15.63
C ALA A 406 -8.26 -20.79 -16.78
N GLU A 407 -8.53 -22.04 -16.48
CA GLU A 407 -8.98 -23.06 -17.44
C GLU A 407 -10.50 -23.02 -17.73
N GLY A 408 -11.24 -22.08 -17.14
CA GLY A 408 -12.69 -21.93 -17.33
C GLY A 408 -13.50 -23.07 -16.72
N ARG A 409 -12.92 -23.88 -15.86
CA ARG A 409 -13.65 -24.94 -15.15
C ARG A 409 -14.50 -24.30 -14.04
N ALA A 410 -15.81 -24.45 -14.14
CA ALA A 410 -16.72 -24.03 -13.07
C ALA A 410 -16.34 -24.72 -11.75
N THR A 411 -16.29 -23.97 -10.67
CA THR A 411 -16.26 -24.57 -9.34
C THR A 411 -17.57 -25.32 -9.16
N SER A 412 -17.49 -26.67 -9.06
CA SER A 412 -18.63 -27.44 -8.58
C SER A 412 -18.89 -26.97 -7.15
N ASN A 413 -19.93 -26.18 -6.97
CA ASN A 413 -20.44 -25.80 -5.66
C ASN A 413 -20.85 -27.08 -4.92
N HIS A 414 -20.15 -27.39 -3.85
CA HIS A 414 -20.60 -28.28 -2.80
C HIS A 414 -21.06 -27.47 -1.60
#